data_287d2d78dd11e49473c45038967609de
#
_entry.id   287d2d78dd11e49473c45038967609de
#
_cell.length_a   1.000
_cell.length_b   1.000
_cell.length_c   1.000
_cell.angle_alpha   90.00
_cell.angle_beta   90.00
_cell.angle_gamma   90.00
#
_symmetry.space_group_name_H-M   'P 1'
#
loop_
_entity.id
_entity.type
_entity.pdbx_description
1 polymer ?
#
loop_
_entity_poly.entity_id
_entity_poly.type
_entity_poly.pdbx_seq_one_letter_code
_entity_poly.pdbx_strand_id
1 'polypeptide(L)'
;MYKRQSRFPKEILDEYVRCLRDPMTFHGICEDYRASATIDMEMDKADREQIIQVPVLALWGKDGVVGKLWDVMSGWQERAANVEGFAVNECGHFVPEEQPEVVLEAMLQFLAKYPA
;
A
#
# COMPACT_ATOMS: atom_id res chain seq x y z
N MET A 1 -11.99 12.80 -11.30
CA MET A 1 -11.93 12.61 -9.84
C MET A 1 -13.25 12.10 -9.25
N TYR A 2 -14.42 12.52 -9.72
CA TYR A 2 -15.74 12.14 -9.15
C TYR A 2 -16.19 10.68 -9.39
N LYS A 3 -15.67 9.98 -10.40
CA LYS A 3 -16.08 8.58 -10.71
C LYS A 3 -15.59 7.52 -9.73
N ARG A 4 -14.62 7.83 -8.85
CA ARG A 4 -14.05 6.88 -7.89
C ARG A 4 -14.79 6.83 -6.56
N GLN A 5 -15.54 7.86 -6.19
CA GLN A 5 -16.32 7.88 -4.93
C GLN A 5 -17.40 6.80 -4.87
N SER A 6 -17.90 6.32 -6.01
CA SER A 6 -18.88 5.22 -6.06
C SER A 6 -18.27 3.84 -5.71
N ARG A 7 -16.95 3.73 -5.62
CA ARG A 7 -16.24 2.49 -5.23
C ARG A 7 -16.01 2.38 -3.74
N PHE A 8 -16.30 3.44 -2.98
CA PHE A 8 -16.22 3.41 -1.53
C PHE A 8 -17.63 3.25 -0.95
N PRO A 9 -17.94 2.12 -0.31
CA PRO A 9 -19.17 1.98 0.45
C PRO A 9 -19.31 3.11 1.47
N LYS A 10 -20.52 3.61 1.65
CA LYS A 10 -20.77 4.76 2.52
C LYS A 10 -20.28 4.50 3.95
N GLU A 11 -20.44 3.28 4.43
CA GLU A 11 -20.03 2.85 5.77
C GLU A 11 -18.51 2.99 5.97
N ILE A 12 -17.73 2.61 4.97
CA ILE A 12 -16.25 2.74 4.98
C ILE A 12 -15.86 4.21 4.97
N LEU A 13 -16.51 5.02 4.14
CA LEU A 13 -16.23 6.45 4.07
C LEU A 13 -16.60 7.17 5.38
N ASP A 14 -17.73 6.83 5.98
CA ASP A 14 -18.17 7.38 7.27
C ASP A 14 -17.15 7.06 8.38
N GLU A 15 -16.57 5.88 8.38
CA GLU A 15 -15.55 5.48 9.36
C GLU A 15 -14.24 6.28 9.17
N TYR A 16 -13.77 6.46 7.95
CA TYR A 16 -12.62 7.32 7.68
C TYR A 16 -12.88 8.76 8.13
N VAL A 17 -14.05 9.30 7.83
CA VAL A 17 -14.43 10.65 8.28
C VAL A 17 -14.48 10.73 9.81
N ARG A 18 -15.01 9.69 10.49
CA ARG A 18 -15.04 9.63 11.95
C ARG A 18 -13.62 9.67 12.54
N CYS A 19 -12.70 8.87 12.01
CA CYS A 19 -11.31 8.85 12.46
C CYS A 19 -10.61 10.20 12.24
N LEU A 20 -10.80 10.80 11.07
CA LEU A 20 -10.18 12.10 10.72
C LEU A 20 -10.73 13.30 11.51
N ARG A 21 -11.89 13.15 12.18
CA ARG A 21 -12.41 14.20 13.09
C ARG A 21 -11.64 14.29 14.40
N ASP A 22 -10.89 13.24 14.76
CA ASP A 22 -10.00 13.29 15.92
C ASP A 22 -8.73 14.08 15.55
N PRO A 23 -8.45 15.21 16.23
CA PRO A 23 -7.26 16.01 15.94
C PRO A 23 -5.94 15.24 16.12
N MET A 24 -5.89 14.27 17.03
CA MET A 24 -4.69 13.45 17.25
C MET A 24 -4.46 12.49 16.11
N THR A 25 -5.51 11.90 15.54
CA THR A 25 -5.43 11.08 14.33
C THR A 25 -4.92 11.91 13.15
N PHE A 26 -5.49 13.10 12.96
CA PHE A 26 -5.05 14.01 11.89
C PHE A 26 -3.59 14.46 12.08
N HIS A 27 -3.20 14.79 13.32
CA HIS A 27 -1.82 15.12 13.66
C HIS A 27 -0.87 13.95 13.33
N GLY A 28 -1.21 12.72 13.75
CA GLY A 28 -0.41 11.53 13.47
C GLY A 28 -0.17 11.32 11.97
N ILE A 29 -1.20 11.45 11.14
CA ILE A 29 -1.07 11.36 9.67
C ILE A 29 -0.09 12.43 9.14
N CYS A 30 -0.18 13.67 9.64
CA CYS A 30 0.74 14.73 9.21
C CYS A 30 2.18 14.46 9.63
N GLU A 31 2.40 13.89 10.82
CA GLU A 31 3.75 13.53 11.30
C GLU A 31 4.34 12.37 10.50
N ASP A 32 3.53 11.39 10.09
CA ASP A 32 3.94 10.31 9.20
C ASP A 32 4.51 10.86 7.88
N TYR A 33 3.80 11.79 7.23
CA TYR A 33 4.29 12.45 6.02
C TYR A 33 5.56 13.29 6.26
N ARG A 34 5.73 13.89 7.45
CA ARG A 34 6.96 14.61 7.80
C ARG A 34 8.13 13.66 8.01
N ALA A 35 7.89 12.54 8.70
CA ALA A 35 8.88 11.50 8.91
C ALA A 35 9.39 10.95 7.56
N SER A 36 8.47 10.65 6.63
CA SER A 36 8.80 10.14 5.30
C SER A 36 9.70 11.07 4.48
N ALA A 37 9.64 12.39 4.74
CA ALA A 37 10.49 13.38 4.07
C ALA A 37 11.80 13.69 4.83
N THR A 38 12.02 13.13 6.01
CA THR A 38 13.14 13.45 6.90
C THR A 38 13.81 12.19 7.46
N ILE A 39 13.39 11.76 8.65
CA ILE A 39 14.06 10.67 9.40
C ILE A 39 14.00 9.33 8.67
N ASP A 40 12.89 9.02 7.99
CA ASP A 40 12.77 7.76 7.26
C ASP A 40 13.75 7.68 6.10
N MET A 41 14.05 8.79 5.45
CA MET A 41 15.09 8.83 4.39
C MET A 41 16.50 8.56 4.93
N GLU A 42 16.79 9.00 6.16
CA GLU A 42 18.07 8.74 6.82
C GLU A 42 18.17 7.27 7.24
N MET A 43 17.10 6.73 7.83
CA MET A 43 17.01 5.32 8.21
C MET A 43 17.09 4.40 6.98
N ASP A 44 16.37 4.72 5.91
CA ASP A 44 16.41 3.95 4.65
C ASP A 44 17.83 3.93 4.04
N LYS A 45 18.56 5.03 4.16
CA LYS A 45 19.97 5.07 3.77
C LYS A 45 20.86 4.16 4.60
N ALA A 46 20.64 4.14 5.93
CA ALA A 46 21.41 3.32 6.86
C ALA A 46 21.15 1.82 6.64
N ASP A 47 19.91 1.47 6.34
CA ASP A 47 19.45 0.09 6.19
C ASP A 47 19.41 -0.39 4.73
N ARG A 48 19.97 0.37 3.81
CA ARG A 48 19.85 0.12 2.37
C ARG A 48 20.35 -1.26 1.93
N GLU A 49 21.35 -1.81 2.62
CA GLU A 49 21.89 -3.13 2.32
C GLU A 49 21.16 -4.27 3.04
N GLN A 50 20.23 -3.95 3.92
CA GLN A 50 19.41 -4.94 4.61
C GLN A 50 18.29 -5.43 3.68
N ILE A 51 18.25 -6.74 3.47
CA ILE A 51 17.27 -7.38 2.60
C ILE A 51 16.24 -8.11 3.43
N ILE A 52 14.96 -7.86 3.16
CA ILE A 52 13.84 -8.59 3.75
C ILE A 52 13.91 -10.06 3.30
N GLN A 53 14.01 -10.98 4.26
CA GLN A 53 14.18 -12.42 3.98
C GLN A 53 12.83 -13.17 3.90
N VAL A 54 11.80 -12.64 4.54
CA VAL A 54 10.45 -13.23 4.45
C VAL A 54 9.81 -12.93 3.10
N PRO A 55 8.93 -13.81 2.60
CA PRO A 55 8.20 -13.55 1.35
C PRO A 55 7.37 -12.27 1.43
N VAL A 56 7.33 -11.53 0.35
CA VAL A 56 6.59 -10.26 0.22
C VAL A 56 5.58 -10.36 -0.91
N LEU A 57 4.33 -9.98 -0.65
CA LEU A 57 3.29 -9.77 -1.66
C LEU A 57 3.09 -8.28 -1.88
N ALA A 58 3.40 -7.79 -3.09
CA ALA A 58 3.22 -6.40 -3.50
C ALA A 58 2.01 -6.25 -4.42
N LEU A 59 1.00 -5.49 -4.00
CA LEU A 59 -0.17 -5.16 -4.82
C LEU A 59 -0.28 -3.64 -4.99
N TRP A 60 -0.51 -3.19 -6.21
CA TRP A 60 -0.70 -1.76 -6.48
C TRP A 60 -1.75 -1.53 -7.57
N GLY A 61 -2.40 -0.37 -7.52
CA GLY A 61 -3.38 -0.01 -8.54
C GLY A 61 -2.71 0.42 -9.84
N LYS A 62 -3.05 -0.23 -10.93
CA LYS A 62 -2.52 0.06 -12.28
C LYS A 62 -2.78 1.50 -12.72
N ASP A 63 -3.91 2.07 -12.32
CA ASP A 63 -4.33 3.43 -12.66
C ASP A 63 -3.88 4.45 -11.59
N GLY A 64 -3.25 3.98 -10.53
CA GLY A 64 -2.70 4.79 -9.43
C GLY A 64 -1.44 5.54 -9.83
N VAL A 65 -1.05 6.51 -9.00
CA VAL A 65 0.18 7.31 -9.20
C VAL A 65 1.41 6.41 -9.12
N VAL A 66 1.46 5.50 -8.18
CA VAL A 66 2.58 4.58 -7.96
C VAL A 66 2.85 3.75 -9.20
N GLY A 67 1.84 3.06 -9.73
CA GLY A 67 1.99 2.21 -10.92
C GLY A 67 2.31 2.96 -12.22
N LYS A 68 2.12 4.29 -12.24
CA LYS A 68 2.44 5.13 -13.41
C LYS A 68 3.84 5.74 -13.37
N LEU A 69 4.37 5.97 -12.17
CA LEU A 69 5.63 6.69 -11.97
C LEU A 69 6.81 5.78 -11.65
N TRP A 70 6.55 4.57 -11.15
CA TRP A 70 7.61 3.65 -10.70
C TRP A 70 7.42 2.25 -11.26
N ASP A 71 8.51 1.56 -11.48
CA ASP A 71 8.55 0.12 -11.60
C ASP A 71 8.51 -0.49 -10.18
N VAL A 72 7.28 -0.81 -9.75
CA VAL A 72 7.02 -1.28 -8.38
C VAL A 72 7.75 -2.59 -8.08
N MET A 73 7.77 -3.52 -9.04
CA MET A 73 8.42 -4.81 -8.83
C MET A 73 9.93 -4.67 -8.70
N SER A 74 10.57 -3.90 -9.59
CA SER A 74 12.02 -3.63 -9.49
C SER A 74 12.37 -2.98 -8.16
N GLY A 75 11.59 -2.00 -7.70
CA GLY A 75 11.81 -1.36 -6.40
C GLY A 75 11.74 -2.33 -5.22
N TRP A 76 10.78 -3.26 -5.20
CA TRP A 76 10.68 -4.26 -4.15
C TRP A 76 11.77 -5.32 -4.25
N GLN A 77 12.21 -5.71 -5.46
CA GLN A 77 13.29 -6.67 -5.67
C GLN A 77 14.66 -6.15 -5.18
N GLU A 78 14.83 -4.83 -5.09
CA GLU A 78 16.00 -4.25 -4.44
C GLU A 78 15.97 -4.36 -2.91
N ARG A 79 14.82 -4.64 -2.30
CA ARG A 79 14.60 -4.60 -0.86
C ARG A 79 14.22 -5.95 -0.24
N ALA A 80 13.81 -6.93 -1.04
CA ALA A 80 13.38 -8.22 -0.55
C ALA A 80 13.88 -9.36 -1.44
N ALA A 81 14.29 -10.46 -0.80
CA ALA A 81 14.84 -11.64 -1.47
C ALA A 81 13.78 -12.42 -2.26
N ASN A 82 12.53 -12.40 -1.83
CA ASN A 82 11.42 -13.13 -2.43
C ASN A 82 10.19 -12.24 -2.52
N VAL A 83 9.94 -11.68 -3.70
CA VAL A 83 8.81 -10.79 -3.97
C VAL A 83 7.96 -11.36 -5.08
N GLU A 84 6.68 -11.46 -4.84
CA GLU A 84 5.67 -11.65 -5.87
C GLU A 84 4.61 -10.56 -5.80
N GLY A 85 3.98 -10.26 -6.92
CA GLY A 85 2.96 -9.21 -6.95
C GLY A 85 2.54 -8.83 -8.35
N PHE A 86 1.54 -7.97 -8.43
CA PHE A 86 1.01 -7.51 -9.70
C PHE A 86 0.23 -6.20 -9.60
N ALA A 87 0.12 -5.52 -10.73
CA ALA A 87 -0.74 -4.37 -10.89
C ALA A 87 -2.20 -4.80 -10.96
N VAL A 88 -3.04 -4.31 -10.04
CA VAL A 88 -4.48 -4.54 -10.03
C VAL A 88 -5.15 -3.67 -11.08
N ASN A 89 -5.85 -4.29 -12.03
CA ASN A 89 -6.54 -3.58 -13.10
C ASN A 89 -7.72 -2.76 -12.58
N GLU A 90 -8.08 -1.70 -13.30
CA GLU A 90 -9.20 -0.81 -12.95
C GLU A 90 -9.16 -0.31 -11.50
N CYS A 91 -7.97 -0.13 -10.96
CA CYS A 91 -7.70 0.21 -9.57
C CYS A 91 -6.77 1.42 -9.47
N GLY A 92 -7.09 2.33 -8.56
CA GLY A 92 -6.30 3.52 -8.26
C GLY A 92 -5.38 3.32 -7.07
N HIS A 93 -5.46 4.26 -6.12
CA HIS A 93 -4.57 4.28 -4.96
C HIS A 93 -5.03 3.34 -3.83
N PHE A 94 -6.33 3.24 -3.64
CA PHE A 94 -6.93 2.54 -2.50
C PHE A 94 -7.28 1.10 -2.89
N VAL A 95 -6.24 0.27 -3.04
CA VAL A 95 -6.37 -1.06 -3.64
C VAL A 95 -7.37 -1.96 -2.89
N PRO A 96 -7.38 -2.04 -1.54
CA PRO A 96 -8.33 -2.88 -0.81
C PRO A 96 -9.79 -2.41 -0.95
N GLU A 97 -10.01 -1.10 -1.03
CA GLU A 97 -11.35 -0.53 -1.16
C GLU A 97 -11.88 -0.57 -2.60
N GLU A 98 -10.97 -0.43 -3.57
CA GLU A 98 -11.35 -0.39 -4.98
C GLU A 98 -11.52 -1.79 -5.59
N GLN A 99 -10.77 -2.79 -5.08
CA GLN A 99 -10.77 -4.16 -5.61
C GLN A 99 -10.64 -5.21 -4.48
N PRO A 100 -11.57 -5.24 -3.50
CA PRO A 100 -11.46 -6.08 -2.31
C PRO A 100 -11.37 -7.58 -2.60
N GLU A 101 -12.12 -8.07 -3.61
CA GLU A 101 -12.12 -9.48 -3.97
C GLU A 101 -10.75 -9.92 -4.52
N VAL A 102 -10.14 -9.08 -5.38
CA VAL A 102 -8.82 -9.34 -5.96
C VAL A 102 -7.75 -9.37 -4.87
N VAL A 103 -7.82 -8.43 -3.92
CA VAL A 103 -6.90 -8.37 -2.78
C VAL A 103 -7.05 -9.61 -1.91
N LEU A 104 -8.28 -9.96 -1.55
CA LEU A 104 -8.56 -11.12 -0.71
C LEU A 104 -8.05 -12.42 -1.36
N GLU A 105 -8.33 -12.63 -2.64
CA GLU A 105 -7.88 -13.81 -3.38
C GLU A 105 -6.36 -13.88 -3.41
N ALA A 106 -5.69 -12.78 -3.76
CA ALA A 106 -4.23 -12.72 -3.80
C ALA A 106 -3.59 -13.02 -2.44
N MET A 107 -4.15 -12.45 -1.36
CA MET A 107 -3.68 -12.71 0.01
C MET A 107 -3.87 -14.17 0.42
N LEU A 108 -5.02 -14.76 0.13
CA LEU A 108 -5.28 -16.16 0.48
C LEU A 108 -4.36 -17.11 -0.28
N GLN A 109 -4.12 -16.87 -1.55
CA GLN A 109 -3.18 -17.66 -2.36
C GLN A 109 -1.74 -17.52 -1.84
N PHE A 110 -1.32 -16.29 -1.53
CA PHE A 110 -0.01 -16.03 -0.97
C PHE A 110 0.21 -16.73 0.39
N LEU A 111 -0.73 -16.59 1.31
CA LEU A 111 -0.65 -17.24 2.64
C LEU A 111 -0.68 -18.76 2.55
N ALA A 112 -1.44 -19.34 1.61
CA ALA A 112 -1.44 -20.79 1.38
C ALA A 112 -0.11 -21.31 0.85
N LYS A 113 0.63 -20.49 0.10
CA LYS A 113 1.97 -20.84 -0.45
C LYS A 113 3.06 -20.77 0.62
N TYR A 114 2.90 -19.91 1.62
CA TYR A 114 3.85 -19.70 2.70
C TYR A 114 3.19 -19.92 4.07
N PRO A 115 2.86 -21.19 4.42
CA PRO A 115 2.29 -21.51 5.71
C PRO A 115 3.29 -21.18 6.84
N ALA A 116 2.76 -20.74 8.01
CA ALA A 116 3.55 -20.42 9.20
C ALA A 116 4.23 -21.65 9.80
#